data_5139665d9a1a8a02fcd80e7c8ed49c7f
#
_entry.id   5139665d9a1a8a02fcd80e7c8ed49c7f
#
_cell.length_a   1.000
_cell.length_b   1.000
_cell.length_c   1.000
_cell.angle_alpha   90.00
_cell.angle_beta   90.00
_cell.angle_gamma   90.00
#
_symmetry.space_group_name_H-M   'P 1'
#
loop_
_entity.id
_entity.type
_entity.pdbx_description
1 polymer ?
#
loop_
_entity_poly.entity_id
_entity_poly.type
_entity_poly.pdbx_seq_one_letter_code
_entity_poly.pdbx_strand_id
1 'polypeptide(L)'
;LIVDTSAVAAIVFRENGFETILAALYSEPGTIIAPVLFEFRRVTAGPLNRPSRAVDLLIEQLLGRRIAIGPFTVAAAEEAVAANARFGSRGGLGGPLNMLDLMVYGAAKTIGLPILCTGKDFASTDALIHPASRRDL
;
A
#
# COMPACT_ATOMS: atom_id res chain seq x y z
N LEU A 1 -10.84 0.41 -2.55
CA LEU A 1 -9.56 1.14 -2.46
C LEU A 1 -8.37 0.18 -2.54
N ILE A 2 -7.24 0.68 -2.96
CA ILE A 2 -5.98 -0.06 -2.98
C ILE A 2 -5.21 0.29 -1.71
N VAL A 3 -4.74 -0.73 -0.98
CA VAL A 3 -4.09 -0.56 0.31
C VAL A 3 -2.58 -0.70 0.14
N ASP A 4 -1.84 0.34 0.49
CA ASP A 4 -0.38 0.31 0.50
C ASP A 4 0.15 -0.34 1.79
N THR A 5 1.37 -0.87 1.72
CA THR A 5 2.08 -1.43 2.88
C THR A 5 2.07 -0.47 4.07
N SER A 6 2.26 0.82 3.83
CA SER A 6 2.31 1.84 4.87
C SER A 6 1.02 1.92 5.68
N ALA A 7 -0.14 1.75 5.05
CA ALA A 7 -1.43 1.75 5.74
C ALA A 7 -1.59 0.53 6.65
N VAL A 8 -1.22 -0.65 6.17
CA VAL A 8 -1.29 -1.87 6.98
C VAL A 8 -0.30 -1.80 8.13
N ALA A 9 0.91 -1.33 7.87
CA ALA A 9 1.94 -1.14 8.91
C ALA A 9 1.46 -0.16 9.99
N ALA A 10 0.82 0.94 9.60
CA ALA A 10 0.26 1.90 10.55
C ALA A 10 -0.74 1.25 11.51
N ILE A 11 -1.62 0.38 11.00
CA ILE A 11 -2.58 -0.36 11.83
C ILE A 11 -1.86 -1.33 12.77
N VAL A 12 -0.94 -2.13 12.23
CA VAL A 12 -0.25 -3.19 12.98
C VAL A 12 0.62 -2.60 14.09
N PHE A 13 1.33 -1.53 13.82
CA PHE A 13 2.22 -0.87 14.78
C PHE A 13 1.52 0.22 15.58
N ARG A 14 0.22 0.41 15.37
CA ARG A 14 -0.60 1.44 16.05
C ARG A 14 0.04 2.83 15.96
N GLU A 15 0.50 3.16 14.78
CA GLU A 15 1.03 4.50 14.52
C GLU A 15 -0.04 5.57 14.75
N ASN A 16 0.37 6.77 15.09
CA ASN A 16 -0.56 7.85 15.39
C ASN A 16 -1.54 8.06 14.20
N GLY A 17 -2.85 8.01 14.49
CA GLY A 17 -3.91 8.15 13.48
C GLY A 17 -4.28 6.85 12.74
N PHE A 18 -3.81 5.69 13.18
CA PHE A 18 -4.17 4.41 12.57
C PHE A 18 -5.67 4.13 12.61
N GLU A 19 -6.39 4.69 13.58
CA GLU A 19 -7.82 4.49 13.73
C GLU A 19 -8.60 4.99 12.52
N THR A 20 -8.18 6.11 11.94
CA THR A 20 -8.81 6.66 10.73
C THR A 20 -8.60 5.73 9.53
N ILE A 21 -7.41 5.16 9.40
CA ILE A 21 -7.08 4.19 8.34
C ILE A 21 -7.90 2.92 8.53
N LEU A 22 -7.97 2.41 9.76
CA LEU A 22 -8.75 1.23 10.10
C LEU A 22 -10.24 1.45 9.82
N ALA A 23 -10.78 2.60 10.20
CA ALA A 23 -12.16 2.96 9.95
C ALA A 23 -12.50 2.96 8.44
N ALA A 24 -11.59 3.42 7.59
CA ALA A 24 -11.77 3.36 6.15
C ALA A 24 -11.94 1.91 5.65
N LEU A 25 -11.16 0.98 6.17
CA LEU A 25 -11.28 -0.45 5.82
C LEU A 25 -12.55 -1.10 6.34
N TYR A 26 -13.15 -0.58 7.40
CA TYR A 26 -14.47 -1.00 7.86
C TYR A 26 -15.60 -0.40 7.03
N SER A 27 -15.39 0.74 6.41
CA SER A 27 -16.40 1.44 5.61
C SER A 27 -16.48 0.93 4.18
N GLU A 28 -15.36 0.53 3.59
CA GLU A 28 -15.29 0.06 2.20
C GLU A 28 -14.22 -1.01 2.02
N PRO A 29 -14.42 -1.92 1.04
CA PRO A 29 -13.47 -3.01 0.83
C PRO A 29 -12.15 -2.49 0.28
N GLY A 30 -11.05 -3.07 0.79
CA GLY A 30 -9.70 -2.81 0.32
C GLY A 30 -9.11 -4.00 -0.42
N THR A 31 -8.18 -3.73 -1.30
CA THR A 31 -7.39 -4.75 -1.99
C THR A 31 -5.92 -4.44 -1.82
N ILE A 32 -5.13 -5.44 -1.45
CA ILE A 32 -3.67 -5.38 -1.57
C ILE A 32 -3.24 -6.23 -2.75
N ILE A 33 -2.24 -5.77 -3.50
CA ILE A 33 -1.62 -6.61 -4.52
C ILE A 33 -0.65 -7.60 -3.87
N ALA A 34 -0.48 -8.76 -4.47
CA ALA A 34 0.37 -9.82 -3.91
C ALA A 34 1.80 -9.37 -3.55
N PRO A 35 2.48 -8.52 -4.32
CA PRO A 35 3.78 -7.96 -3.92
C PRO A 35 3.76 -7.17 -2.61
N VAL A 36 2.68 -6.44 -2.34
CA VAL A 36 2.49 -5.70 -1.08
C VAL A 36 2.34 -6.68 0.10
N LEU A 37 1.61 -7.76 -0.08
CA LEU A 37 1.51 -8.81 0.94
C LEU A 37 2.90 -9.38 1.27
N PHE A 38 3.70 -9.65 0.26
CA PHE A 38 5.07 -10.15 0.46
C PHE A 38 5.93 -9.16 1.25
N GLU A 39 5.96 -7.89 0.84
CA GLU A 39 6.72 -6.86 1.55
C GLU A 39 6.25 -6.73 3.00
N PHE A 40 4.96 -6.68 3.21
CA PHE A 40 4.37 -6.56 4.53
C PHE A 40 4.77 -7.72 5.45
N ARG A 41 4.68 -8.95 4.96
CA ARG A 41 5.12 -10.14 5.70
C ARG A 41 6.60 -10.08 6.04
N ARG A 42 7.42 -9.63 5.10
CA ARG A 42 8.87 -9.48 5.31
C ARG A 42 9.18 -8.44 6.39
N VAL A 43 8.52 -7.29 6.35
CA VAL A 43 8.73 -6.21 7.32
C VAL A 43 8.28 -6.63 8.72
N THR A 44 7.13 -7.28 8.83
CA THR A 44 6.58 -7.70 10.14
C THR A 44 7.31 -8.90 10.74
N ALA A 45 7.97 -9.72 9.92
CA ALA A 45 8.81 -10.81 10.41
C ALA A 45 10.07 -10.33 11.13
N GLY A 46 10.53 -9.12 10.81
CA GLY A 46 11.72 -8.54 11.41
C GLY A 46 13.03 -9.25 11.01
N PRO A 47 14.17 -8.85 11.61
CA PRO A 47 15.50 -9.33 11.19
C PRO A 47 15.73 -10.82 11.41
N LEU A 48 15.02 -11.45 12.33
CA LEU A 48 15.14 -12.89 12.61
C LEU A 48 14.16 -13.74 11.80
N ASN A 49 13.41 -13.12 10.89
CA ASN A 49 12.36 -13.77 10.11
C ASN A 49 11.37 -14.59 10.98
N ARG A 50 11.03 -14.06 12.15
CA ARG A 50 10.09 -14.67 13.09
C ARG A 50 8.87 -13.77 13.25
N PRO A 51 7.77 -14.05 12.58
CA PRO A 51 6.55 -13.26 12.72
C PRO A 51 6.01 -13.36 14.15
N SER A 52 5.52 -12.25 14.66
CA SER A 52 4.79 -12.23 15.92
C SER A 52 3.42 -12.88 15.74
N ARG A 53 3.02 -13.78 16.67
CA ARG A 53 1.68 -14.36 16.63
C ARG A 53 0.57 -13.31 16.71
N ALA A 54 0.77 -12.27 17.51
CA ALA A 54 -0.21 -11.17 17.61
C ALA A 54 -0.37 -10.42 16.28
N VAL A 55 0.72 -10.17 15.59
CA VAL A 55 0.72 -9.56 14.25
C VAL A 55 0.03 -10.48 13.24
N ASP A 56 0.34 -11.77 13.24
CA ASP A 56 -0.29 -12.74 12.35
C ASP A 56 -1.80 -12.80 12.54
N LEU A 57 -2.27 -12.83 13.80
CA LEU A 57 -3.70 -12.83 14.10
C LEU A 57 -4.38 -11.56 13.59
N LEU A 58 -3.75 -10.41 13.76
CA LEU A 58 -4.29 -9.13 13.27
C LEU A 58 -4.37 -9.13 11.73
N ILE A 59 -3.35 -9.62 11.05
CA ILE A 59 -3.35 -9.76 9.59
C ILE A 59 -4.48 -10.69 9.13
N GLU A 60 -4.67 -11.84 9.78
CA GLU A 60 -5.76 -12.76 9.49
C GLU A 60 -7.14 -12.12 9.67
N GLN A 61 -7.29 -11.26 10.67
CA GLN A 61 -8.54 -10.52 10.89
C GLN A 61 -8.82 -9.49 9.79
N LEU A 62 -7.79 -8.84 9.27
CA LEU A 62 -7.90 -7.87 8.18
C LEU A 62 -8.09 -8.57 6.83
N LEU A 63 -7.24 -9.56 6.54
CA LEU A 63 -7.32 -10.36 5.31
C LEU A 63 -8.56 -11.24 5.33
N GLY A 64 -9.23 -11.34 4.20
CA GLY A 64 -10.43 -12.14 4.05
C GLY A 64 -11.73 -11.50 4.54
N ARG A 65 -11.64 -10.54 5.46
CA ARG A 65 -12.83 -9.79 5.91
C ARG A 65 -12.89 -8.39 5.34
N ARG A 66 -11.77 -7.68 5.32
CA ARG A 66 -11.69 -6.26 4.93
C ARG A 66 -10.74 -6.00 3.78
N ILE A 67 -9.75 -6.85 3.61
CA ILE A 67 -8.74 -6.70 2.57
C ILE A 67 -8.69 -8.00 1.76
N ALA A 68 -8.96 -7.89 0.47
CA ALA A 68 -8.73 -8.96 -0.49
C ALA A 68 -7.28 -8.88 -1.03
N ILE A 69 -6.74 -10.00 -1.46
CA ILE A 69 -5.44 -10.06 -2.13
C ILE A 69 -5.71 -10.17 -3.62
N GLY A 70 -5.16 -9.23 -4.40
CA GLY A 70 -5.26 -9.22 -5.85
C GLY A 70 -3.92 -9.44 -6.54
N PRO A 71 -3.94 -9.81 -7.82
CA PRO A 71 -2.72 -9.97 -8.60
C PRO A 71 -2.11 -8.62 -8.99
N PHE A 72 -0.80 -8.62 -9.22
CA PHE A 72 -0.15 -7.56 -9.97
C PHE A 72 -0.19 -7.95 -11.45
N THR A 73 -1.04 -7.27 -12.22
CA THR A 73 -1.34 -7.64 -13.60
C THR A 73 -0.33 -7.06 -14.59
N VAL A 74 -0.34 -7.57 -15.82
CA VAL A 74 0.46 -7.01 -16.93
C VAL A 74 0.07 -5.56 -17.18
N ALA A 75 -1.23 -5.24 -17.19
CA ALA A 75 -1.69 -3.86 -17.36
C ALA A 75 -1.18 -2.92 -16.25
N ALA A 76 -1.18 -3.38 -15.00
CA ALA A 76 -0.61 -2.62 -13.89
C ALA A 76 0.90 -2.42 -14.04
N ALA A 77 1.61 -3.43 -14.55
CA ALA A 77 3.05 -3.33 -14.82
C ALA A 77 3.34 -2.29 -15.91
N GLU A 78 2.56 -2.24 -16.96
CA GLU A 78 2.69 -1.23 -18.02
C GLU A 78 2.48 0.19 -17.50
N GLU A 79 1.46 0.39 -16.66
CA GLU A 79 1.23 1.68 -15.99
C GLU A 79 2.39 2.05 -15.05
N ALA A 80 2.94 1.09 -14.33
CA ALA A 80 4.10 1.30 -13.46
C ALA A 80 5.34 1.70 -14.27
N VAL A 81 5.59 1.06 -15.40
CA VAL A 81 6.70 1.42 -16.31
C VAL A 81 6.53 2.85 -16.83
N ALA A 82 5.33 3.22 -17.29
CA ALA A 82 5.05 4.58 -17.76
C ALA A 82 5.25 5.62 -16.66
N ALA A 83 4.84 5.29 -15.42
CA ALA A 83 4.97 6.19 -14.28
C ALA A 83 6.43 6.34 -13.80
N ASN A 84 7.29 5.36 -14.02
CA ASN A 84 8.65 5.36 -13.51
C ASN A 84 9.46 6.58 -13.99
N ALA A 85 9.30 7.00 -15.24
CA ALA A 85 9.99 8.17 -15.77
C ALA A 85 9.62 9.47 -15.04
N ARG A 86 8.38 9.58 -14.58
CA ARG A 86 7.83 10.78 -13.92
C ARG A 86 8.00 10.75 -12.41
N PHE A 87 7.75 9.62 -11.78
CA PHE A 87 7.59 9.48 -10.34
C PHE A 87 8.55 8.49 -9.68
N GLY A 88 9.26 7.69 -10.46
CA GLY A 88 10.18 6.68 -9.94
C GLY A 88 11.45 7.29 -9.38
N SER A 89 11.94 6.78 -8.24
CA SER A 89 13.19 7.24 -7.62
C SER A 89 14.41 6.99 -8.49
N ARG A 90 14.32 6.02 -9.41
CA ARG A 90 15.35 5.70 -10.41
C ARG A 90 14.89 6.03 -11.82
N GLY A 91 13.82 6.80 -11.96
CA GLY A 91 13.36 7.30 -13.25
C GLY A 91 14.07 8.58 -13.68
N GLY A 92 13.80 9.05 -14.90
CA GLY A 92 14.48 10.20 -15.50
C GLY A 92 14.37 11.51 -14.70
N LEU A 93 13.29 11.68 -13.93
CA LEU A 93 13.04 12.88 -13.12
C LEU A 93 13.38 12.67 -11.63
N GLY A 94 13.79 11.47 -11.21
CA GLY A 94 14.17 11.21 -9.82
C GLY A 94 13.04 11.41 -8.81
N GLY A 95 11.86 10.84 -9.08
CA GLY A 95 10.67 11.01 -8.23
C GLY A 95 10.69 10.21 -6.93
N PRO A 96 9.62 10.29 -6.12
CA PRO A 96 9.57 9.72 -4.78
C PRO A 96 9.29 8.21 -4.74
N LEU A 97 8.76 7.61 -5.79
CA LEU A 97 8.27 6.23 -5.75
C LEU A 97 9.39 5.22 -5.96
N ASN A 98 9.54 4.29 -5.03
CA ASN A 98 10.36 3.09 -5.21
C ASN A 98 9.64 2.05 -6.08
N MET A 99 10.26 0.91 -6.33
CA MET A 99 9.70 -0.13 -7.20
C MET A 99 8.32 -0.62 -6.72
N LEU A 100 8.18 -0.88 -5.43
CA LEU A 100 6.90 -1.37 -4.91
C LEU A 100 5.81 -0.28 -4.93
N ASP A 101 6.17 0.96 -4.62
CA ASP A 101 5.26 2.09 -4.75
C ASP A 101 4.74 2.23 -6.19
N LEU A 102 5.61 2.04 -7.17
CA LEU A 102 5.22 2.03 -8.59
C LEU A 102 4.24 0.91 -8.91
N MET A 103 4.42 -0.27 -8.30
CA MET A 103 3.47 -1.39 -8.47
C MET A 103 2.10 -1.04 -7.89
N VAL A 104 2.07 -0.45 -6.70
CA VAL A 104 0.81 0.02 -6.07
C VAL A 104 0.15 1.08 -6.93
N TYR A 105 0.92 2.06 -7.39
CA TYR A 105 0.44 3.09 -8.31
C TYR A 105 -0.17 2.49 -9.58
N GLY A 106 0.56 1.57 -10.22
CA GLY A 106 0.10 0.90 -11.45
C GLY A 106 -1.21 0.14 -11.25
N ALA A 107 -1.33 -0.59 -10.15
CA ALA A 107 -2.55 -1.31 -9.81
C ALA A 107 -3.73 -0.34 -9.59
N ALA A 108 -3.53 0.72 -8.82
CA ALA A 108 -4.56 1.72 -8.55
C ALA A 108 -5.00 2.44 -9.82
N LYS A 109 -4.05 2.82 -10.66
CA LYS A 109 -4.32 3.50 -11.94
C LYS A 109 -5.15 2.64 -12.88
N THR A 110 -4.80 1.37 -13.00
CA THR A 110 -5.50 0.44 -13.88
C THR A 110 -6.97 0.24 -13.50
N ILE A 111 -7.26 0.21 -12.19
CA ILE A 111 -8.62 -0.02 -11.70
C ILE A 111 -9.37 1.30 -11.45
N GLY A 112 -8.68 2.42 -11.41
CA GLY A 112 -9.29 3.73 -11.13
C GLY A 112 -9.71 3.91 -9.68
N LEU A 113 -9.02 3.26 -8.74
CA LEU A 113 -9.33 3.34 -7.30
C LEU A 113 -8.31 4.17 -6.54
N PRO A 114 -8.73 4.81 -5.43
CA PRO A 114 -7.79 5.55 -4.60
C PRO A 114 -6.87 4.64 -3.80
N ILE A 115 -5.69 5.17 -3.44
CA ILE A 115 -4.70 4.50 -2.61
C ILE A 115 -4.89 4.94 -1.16
N LEU A 116 -4.99 3.97 -0.26
CA LEU A 116 -4.94 4.19 1.19
C LEU A 116 -3.49 3.99 1.66
N CYS A 117 -2.88 5.05 2.16
CA CYS A 117 -1.45 5.07 2.50
C CYS A 117 -1.15 6.05 3.64
N THR A 118 0.09 6.00 4.13
CA THR A 118 0.68 7.06 4.96
C THR A 118 1.87 7.66 4.23
N GLY A 119 2.28 8.87 4.63
CA GLY A 119 3.43 9.56 4.03
C GLY A 119 3.08 10.42 2.83
N LYS A 120 4.10 10.95 2.19
CA LYS A 120 3.97 11.98 1.16
C LYS A 120 4.25 11.50 -0.26
N ASP A 121 4.73 10.28 -0.42
CA ASP A 121 5.28 9.83 -1.70
C ASP A 121 4.22 9.80 -2.81
N PHE A 122 3.07 9.21 -2.54
CA PHE A 122 1.96 9.20 -3.51
C PHE A 122 1.33 10.58 -3.70
N ALA A 123 1.35 11.42 -2.67
CA ALA A 123 0.80 12.77 -2.75
C ALA A 123 1.55 13.67 -3.74
N SER A 124 2.80 13.33 -4.06
CA SER A 124 3.61 14.03 -5.06
C SER A 124 3.34 13.56 -6.50
N THR A 125 2.37 12.69 -6.69
CA THR A 125 2.01 12.11 -7.98
C THR A 125 0.58 12.50 -8.37
N ASP A 126 0.12 12.02 -9.51
CA ASP A 126 -1.27 12.15 -9.95
C ASP A 126 -2.18 11.02 -9.47
N ALA A 127 -1.70 10.16 -8.56
CA ALA A 127 -2.51 9.10 -7.97
C ALA A 127 -3.69 9.66 -7.19
N LEU A 128 -4.83 8.98 -7.25
CA LEU A 128 -5.95 9.27 -6.37
C LEU A 128 -5.59 8.80 -4.96
N ILE A 129 -5.65 9.69 -3.99
CA ILE A 129 -5.34 9.39 -2.60
C ILE A 129 -6.63 9.33 -1.79
N HIS A 130 -6.83 8.23 -1.07
CA HIS A 130 -8.01 8.09 -0.22
C HIS A 130 -7.99 9.14 0.90
N PRO A 131 -9.13 9.80 1.23
CA PRO A 131 -9.17 10.87 2.24
C PRO A 131 -8.68 10.47 3.63
N ALA A 132 -8.82 9.20 3.99
CA ALA A 132 -8.33 8.67 5.27
C ALA A 132 -6.82 8.48 5.32
N SER A 133 -6.11 8.63 4.20
CA SER A 133 -4.66 8.55 4.14
C SER A 133 -4.00 9.67 4.93
N ARG A 134 -2.87 9.35 5.55
CA ARG A 134 -2.11 10.34 6.32
C ARG A 134 -0.96 10.86 5.50
N ARG A 135 -0.87 12.18 5.38
CA ARG A 135 0.12 12.88 4.55
C ARG A 135 1.15 13.69 5.35
N ASP A 136 1.05 13.63 6.65
CA ASP A 136 1.84 14.42 7.59
C ASP A 136 3.06 13.68 8.14
N LEU A 137 3.34 12.53 7.58
CA LEU A 137 4.48 11.70 7.98
C LEU A 137 5.65 11.77 7.01
#